data_1f5d145f4301151d1be334d59b11e953
#
_entry.id   1f5d145f4301151d1be334d59b11e953
#
_cell.length_a   1.000
_cell.length_b   1.000
_cell.length_c   1.000
_cell.angle_alpha   90.00
_cell.angle_beta   90.00
_cell.angle_gamma   90.00
#
_symmetry.space_group_name_H-M   'P 1'
#
loop_
_entity.id
_entity.type
_entity.pdbx_description
1 polymer ?
#
loop_
_entity_poly.entity_id
_entity_poly.type
_entity_poly.pdbx_seq_one_letter_code
_entity_poly.pdbx_strand_id
1 'polypeptide(L)'
;MRHFFFLLLLVSAAAGSQLAKAQKIIEKTASLAPGQRVFLDLKQGTSIRIRAGAAGKLTMKATVSINSNRLNDALLVNLDQTSEELKLTADFDKEMLRQAQPGDCPGTGDRNVWHGQQVCENIAYEITVPAEVALRVYTYSGNVDIAGLTGPIEAKSLSGFVDVAWPAAQGAELALKTITGEVYTDQDIAFSSVPKKNAVVGYQLRGTLQGSGPLVQLESISNDVYFRKRK
;
A
#
# COMPACT_ATOMS: atom_id res chain seq x y z
N MET A 1 51.94 -52.42 -34.24
CA MET A 1 51.64 -50.99 -34.02
C MET A 1 50.12 -50.83 -34.00
N ARG A 2 49.52 -50.65 -32.79
CA ARG A 2 48.07 -50.57 -32.61
C ARG A 2 47.76 -49.12 -32.29
N HIS A 3 47.02 -48.41 -33.17
CA HIS A 3 46.55 -47.07 -32.96
C HIS A 3 45.23 -47.11 -32.15
N PHE A 4 45.27 -46.59 -30.92
CA PHE A 4 44.08 -46.37 -30.07
C PHE A 4 43.45 -45.01 -30.49
N PHE A 5 42.28 -45.03 -31.09
CA PHE A 5 41.47 -43.83 -31.31
C PHE A 5 40.66 -43.53 -30.05
N PHE A 6 41.01 -42.46 -29.38
CA PHE A 6 40.21 -41.89 -28.25
C PHE A 6 39.10 -41.04 -28.84
N LEU A 7 37.86 -41.53 -28.76
CA LEU A 7 36.68 -40.77 -29.10
C LEU A 7 36.25 -39.90 -27.94
N LEU A 8 36.51 -38.60 -28.01
CA LEU A 8 36.13 -37.61 -26.96
C LEU A 8 34.67 -37.26 -27.19
N LEU A 9 33.75 -37.76 -26.35
CA LEU A 9 32.34 -37.41 -26.34
C LEU A 9 32.19 -36.04 -25.60
N LEU A 10 31.96 -34.96 -26.37
CA LEU A 10 31.54 -33.65 -25.85
C LEU A 10 30.05 -33.72 -25.52
N VAL A 11 29.74 -33.85 -24.20
CA VAL A 11 28.39 -33.66 -23.68
C VAL A 11 28.20 -32.15 -23.52
N SER A 12 27.53 -31.52 -24.46
CA SER A 12 27.05 -30.14 -24.32
C SER A 12 25.85 -30.11 -23.38
N ALA A 13 26.09 -29.74 -22.12
CA ALA A 13 25.02 -29.40 -21.16
C ALA A 13 24.33 -28.12 -21.67
N ALA A 14 23.19 -28.22 -22.31
CA ALA A 14 22.30 -27.11 -22.59
C ALA A 14 21.71 -26.67 -21.23
N ALA A 15 22.39 -25.77 -20.52
CA ALA A 15 21.80 -25.05 -19.39
C ALA A 15 20.69 -24.15 -19.94
N GLY A 16 19.47 -24.64 -19.85
CA GLY A 16 18.27 -23.84 -20.14
C GLY A 16 18.26 -22.63 -19.22
N SER A 17 18.62 -21.47 -19.74
CA SER A 17 18.48 -20.20 -19.03
C SER A 17 16.98 -19.97 -18.76
N GLN A 18 16.51 -20.32 -17.57
CA GLN A 18 15.21 -19.86 -17.10
C GLN A 18 15.34 -18.34 -16.98
N LEU A 19 14.75 -17.61 -17.94
CA LEU A 19 14.58 -16.17 -17.85
C LEU A 19 13.75 -15.88 -16.59
N ALA A 20 14.41 -15.47 -15.53
CA ALA A 20 13.72 -15.00 -14.34
C ALA A 20 12.87 -13.80 -14.76
N LYS A 21 11.55 -13.93 -14.67
CA LYS A 21 10.64 -12.81 -14.95
C LYS A 21 10.91 -11.69 -13.94
N ALA A 22 11.18 -10.49 -14.42
CA ALA A 22 11.45 -9.32 -13.59
C ALA A 22 10.16 -8.78 -12.99
N GLN A 23 10.27 -8.03 -11.89
CA GLN A 23 9.19 -7.23 -11.35
C GLN A 23 8.67 -6.25 -12.42
N LYS A 24 7.36 -6.02 -12.44
CA LYS A 24 6.75 -5.03 -13.33
C LYS A 24 6.69 -3.68 -12.63
N ILE A 25 7.08 -2.64 -13.33
CA ILE A 25 6.92 -1.26 -12.87
C ILE A 25 5.74 -0.65 -13.61
N ILE A 26 4.82 -0.05 -12.85
CA ILE A 26 3.68 0.71 -13.38
C ILE A 26 3.83 2.14 -12.86
N GLU A 27 3.85 3.11 -13.76
CA GLU A 27 3.92 4.52 -13.43
C GLU A 27 2.66 5.25 -13.91
N LYS A 28 2.14 6.13 -13.07
CA LYS A 28 1.01 7.02 -13.40
C LYS A 28 1.35 8.43 -12.93
N THR A 29 0.94 9.40 -13.71
CA THR A 29 1.08 10.81 -13.38
C THR A 29 -0.20 11.54 -13.78
N ALA A 30 -0.66 12.46 -12.93
CA ALA A 30 -1.80 13.31 -13.22
C ALA A 30 -1.59 14.71 -12.68
N SER A 31 -2.16 15.70 -13.35
CA SER A 31 -2.26 17.06 -12.85
C SER A 31 -3.47 17.19 -11.94
N LEU A 32 -3.33 17.92 -10.84
CA LEU A 32 -4.40 18.21 -9.88
C LEU A 32 -4.81 19.68 -10.00
N ALA A 33 -6.09 19.93 -10.17
CA ALA A 33 -6.64 21.28 -10.08
C ALA A 33 -6.64 21.77 -8.61
N PRO A 34 -6.59 23.08 -8.36
CA PRO A 34 -6.75 23.64 -7.03
C PRO A 34 -8.04 23.16 -6.36
N GLY A 35 -7.95 22.69 -5.12
CA GLY A 35 -9.08 22.18 -4.35
C GLY A 35 -9.55 20.76 -4.71
N GLN A 36 -8.99 20.13 -5.73
CA GLN A 36 -9.31 18.76 -6.09
C GLN A 36 -8.79 17.78 -5.03
N ARG A 37 -9.63 16.83 -4.65
CA ARG A 37 -9.30 15.77 -3.68
C ARG A 37 -8.61 14.61 -4.38
N VAL A 38 -7.84 13.82 -3.62
CA VAL A 38 -7.22 12.58 -4.10
C VAL A 38 -7.80 11.40 -3.35
N PHE A 39 -8.32 10.41 -4.07
CA PHE A 39 -8.74 9.13 -3.52
C PHE A 39 -7.89 8.00 -4.11
N LEU A 40 -7.18 7.30 -3.22
CA LEU A 40 -6.36 6.13 -3.51
C LEU A 40 -7.10 4.87 -3.03
N ASP A 41 -7.75 4.16 -3.92
CA ASP A 41 -8.44 2.89 -3.66
C ASP A 41 -7.52 1.73 -4.10
N LEU A 42 -6.53 1.45 -3.25
CA LEU A 42 -5.47 0.47 -3.50
C LEU A 42 -5.79 -0.83 -2.78
N LYS A 43 -6.81 -1.56 -3.27
CA LYS A 43 -7.28 -2.78 -2.62
C LYS A 43 -6.17 -3.78 -2.40
N GLN A 44 -5.30 -3.93 -3.39
CA GLN A 44 -4.16 -4.85 -3.36
C GLN A 44 -2.86 -4.07 -3.15
N GLY A 45 -2.09 -4.47 -2.17
CA GLY A 45 -0.80 -3.86 -1.88
C GLY A 45 -0.17 -4.42 -0.62
N THR A 46 1.14 -4.49 -0.60
CA THR A 46 1.92 -4.86 0.57
C THR A 46 2.39 -3.62 1.33
N SER A 47 2.78 -2.58 0.60
CA SER A 47 3.29 -1.33 1.15
C SER A 47 2.82 -0.14 0.32
N ILE A 48 2.28 0.88 0.99
CA ILE A 48 1.79 2.11 0.36
C ILE A 48 2.49 3.28 1.05
N ARG A 49 3.46 3.88 0.37
CA ARG A 49 4.20 5.05 0.86
C ARG A 49 3.72 6.30 0.16
N ILE A 50 3.25 7.27 0.94
CA ILE A 50 2.73 8.54 0.42
C ILE A 50 3.55 9.68 0.99
N ARG A 51 4.03 10.56 0.13
CA ARG A 51 4.90 11.69 0.49
C ARG A 51 4.37 12.97 -0.14
N ALA A 52 4.68 14.10 0.49
CA ALA A 52 4.49 15.40 -0.13
C ALA A 52 5.40 15.53 -1.35
N GLY A 53 4.84 16.02 -2.44
CA GLY A 53 5.51 16.24 -3.71
C GLY A 53 5.24 17.63 -4.29
N ALA A 54 5.40 17.77 -5.59
CA ALA A 54 5.17 19.03 -6.28
C ALA A 54 3.69 19.45 -6.21
N ALA A 55 3.45 20.75 -6.07
CA ALA A 55 2.11 21.31 -6.12
C ALA A 55 1.42 20.99 -7.45
N GLY A 56 0.10 20.72 -7.39
CA GLY A 56 -0.72 20.46 -8.57
C GLY A 56 -0.39 19.15 -9.31
N LYS A 57 0.34 18.21 -8.69
CA LYS A 57 0.73 16.96 -9.36
C LYS A 57 0.63 15.74 -8.44
N LEU A 58 0.04 14.65 -8.97
CA LEU A 58 0.15 13.31 -8.41
C LEU A 58 1.13 12.50 -9.26
N THR A 59 2.05 11.78 -8.61
CA THR A 59 2.83 10.72 -9.25
C THR A 59 2.68 9.43 -8.47
N MET A 60 2.62 8.30 -9.16
CA MET A 60 2.59 6.97 -8.56
C MET A 60 3.52 6.04 -9.32
N LYS A 61 4.33 5.30 -8.57
CA LYS A 61 5.11 4.17 -9.05
C LYS A 61 4.71 2.94 -8.25
N ALA A 62 4.28 1.90 -8.94
CA ALA A 62 4.03 0.59 -8.35
C ALA A 62 5.10 -0.40 -8.81
N THR A 63 5.73 -1.09 -7.86
CA THR A 63 6.62 -2.22 -8.11
C THR A 63 5.84 -3.49 -7.82
N VAL A 64 5.64 -4.33 -8.84
CA VAL A 64 4.66 -5.43 -8.83
C VAL A 64 5.37 -6.76 -8.99
N SER A 65 5.11 -7.68 -8.07
CA SER A 65 5.48 -9.09 -8.14
C SER A 65 4.29 -9.94 -7.71
N ILE A 66 3.71 -10.67 -8.67
CA ILE A 66 2.56 -11.56 -8.45
C ILE A 66 2.91 -12.92 -8.98
N ASN A 67 2.75 -13.96 -8.12
CA ASN A 67 3.03 -15.35 -8.44
C ASN A 67 4.42 -15.53 -9.08
N SER A 68 5.46 -15.13 -8.32
CA SER A 68 6.88 -15.15 -8.77
C SER A 68 7.10 -14.39 -10.09
N ASN A 69 6.43 -13.25 -10.24
CA ASN A 69 6.41 -12.36 -11.42
C ASN A 69 5.71 -12.95 -12.67
N ARG A 70 5.06 -14.09 -12.57
CA ARG A 70 4.39 -14.71 -13.71
C ARG A 70 3.07 -14.01 -14.07
N LEU A 71 2.38 -13.48 -13.06
CA LEU A 71 1.07 -12.83 -13.21
C LEU A 71 1.09 -11.34 -12.90
N ASN A 72 2.21 -10.66 -13.13
CA ASN A 72 2.33 -9.22 -12.85
C ASN A 72 1.32 -8.36 -13.62
N ASP A 73 0.87 -8.83 -14.78
CA ASP A 73 -0.13 -8.14 -15.61
C ASP A 73 -1.56 -8.25 -15.02
N ALA A 74 -1.77 -9.09 -14.02
CA ALA A 74 -3.04 -9.17 -13.31
C ALA A 74 -3.35 -7.94 -12.44
N LEU A 75 -2.35 -7.10 -12.13
CA LEU A 75 -2.63 -5.82 -11.46
C LEU A 75 -3.12 -4.79 -12.47
N LEU A 76 -4.38 -4.40 -12.35
CA LEU A 76 -5.00 -3.31 -13.10
C LEU A 76 -4.93 -2.02 -12.29
N VAL A 77 -4.34 -0.97 -12.87
CA VAL A 77 -4.24 0.36 -12.26
C VAL A 77 -4.92 1.37 -13.16
N ASN A 78 -6.03 1.94 -12.68
CA ASN A 78 -6.81 2.93 -13.39
C ASN A 78 -6.75 4.28 -12.68
N LEU A 79 -6.87 5.34 -13.46
CA LEU A 79 -6.89 6.72 -12.99
C LEU A 79 -8.08 7.42 -13.62
N ASP A 80 -9.04 7.80 -12.78
CA ASP A 80 -10.25 8.51 -13.15
C ASP A 80 -10.22 9.90 -12.53
N GLN A 81 -10.60 10.92 -13.29
CA GLN A 81 -10.55 12.30 -12.83
C GLN A 81 -11.86 13.03 -13.18
N THR A 82 -12.45 13.63 -12.16
CA THR A 82 -13.57 14.58 -12.27
C THR A 82 -13.10 15.99 -11.90
N SER A 83 -13.99 16.97 -11.91
CA SER A 83 -13.68 18.32 -11.41
C SER A 83 -13.36 18.37 -9.91
N GLU A 84 -13.89 17.42 -9.12
CA GLU A 84 -13.79 17.43 -7.65
C GLU A 84 -12.75 16.45 -7.10
N GLU A 85 -12.52 15.33 -7.79
CA GLU A 85 -11.73 14.23 -7.29
C GLU A 85 -10.90 13.58 -8.40
N LEU A 86 -9.66 13.28 -8.06
CA LEU A 86 -8.81 12.37 -8.82
C LEU A 86 -8.77 11.05 -8.07
N LYS A 87 -9.28 9.98 -8.69
CA LYS A 87 -9.32 8.64 -8.13
C LYS A 87 -8.33 7.72 -8.83
N LEU A 88 -7.45 7.10 -8.06
CA LEU A 88 -6.56 6.05 -8.51
C LEU A 88 -7.02 4.73 -7.88
N THR A 89 -7.32 3.75 -8.72
CA THR A 89 -7.76 2.41 -8.29
C THR A 89 -6.73 1.36 -8.67
N ALA A 90 -6.50 0.41 -7.78
CA ALA A 90 -5.71 -0.78 -8.07
C ALA A 90 -6.46 -2.03 -7.59
N ASP A 91 -6.73 -2.94 -8.51
CA ASP A 91 -7.44 -4.20 -8.25
C ASP A 91 -6.91 -5.30 -9.17
N PHE A 92 -7.25 -6.55 -8.88
CA PHE A 92 -6.84 -7.67 -9.69
C PHE A 92 -7.78 -7.96 -10.86
N ASP A 93 -7.20 -8.31 -12.01
CA ASP A 93 -7.88 -9.03 -13.08
C ASP A 93 -8.10 -10.48 -12.64
N LYS A 94 -9.37 -10.81 -12.40
CA LYS A 94 -9.78 -12.14 -11.92
C LYS A 94 -9.51 -13.24 -12.95
N GLU A 95 -9.67 -12.93 -14.22
CA GLU A 95 -9.46 -13.90 -15.30
C GLU A 95 -7.97 -14.24 -15.45
N MET A 96 -7.11 -13.24 -15.32
CA MET A 96 -5.66 -13.49 -15.32
C MET A 96 -5.23 -14.30 -14.09
N LEU A 97 -5.79 -14.05 -12.93
CA LEU A 97 -5.45 -14.82 -11.72
C LEU A 97 -5.87 -16.29 -11.80
N ARG A 98 -6.89 -16.64 -12.60
CA ARG A 98 -7.26 -18.05 -12.86
C ARG A 98 -6.17 -18.85 -13.56
N GLN A 99 -5.17 -18.18 -14.13
CA GLN A 99 -4.01 -18.81 -14.74
C GLN A 99 -2.92 -19.20 -13.72
N ALA A 100 -3.17 -18.98 -12.41
CA ALA A 100 -2.25 -19.39 -11.35
C ALA A 100 -2.01 -20.91 -11.39
N GLN A 101 -0.76 -21.32 -11.17
CA GLN A 101 -0.34 -22.72 -11.23
C GLN A 101 0.25 -23.16 -9.90
N PRO A 102 0.15 -24.45 -9.57
CA PRO A 102 0.89 -25.00 -8.44
C PRO A 102 2.38 -24.68 -8.55
N GLY A 103 2.97 -24.20 -7.45
CA GLY A 103 4.38 -23.81 -7.40
C GLY A 103 4.68 -22.35 -7.75
N ASP A 104 3.71 -21.56 -8.21
CA ASP A 104 3.89 -20.13 -8.43
C ASP A 104 4.22 -19.35 -7.15
N CYS A 105 3.83 -19.88 -6.00
CA CYS A 105 4.00 -19.28 -4.68
C CYS A 105 4.87 -20.16 -3.76
N PRO A 106 6.20 -20.21 -3.95
CA PRO A 106 7.05 -21.06 -3.15
C PRO A 106 7.04 -20.62 -1.67
N GLY A 107 6.92 -21.59 -0.76
CA GLY A 107 7.00 -21.37 0.69
C GLY A 107 5.77 -20.81 1.38
N THR A 108 4.67 -20.56 0.68
CA THR A 108 3.46 -19.95 1.27
C THR A 108 2.43 -20.97 1.80
N GLY A 109 2.56 -22.26 1.46
CA GLY A 109 1.54 -23.26 1.77
C GLY A 109 0.16 -22.88 1.23
N ASP A 110 -0.91 -23.44 1.81
CA ASP A 110 -2.30 -23.21 1.36
C ASP A 110 -2.91 -21.87 1.85
N ARG A 111 -2.12 -20.96 2.41
CA ARG A 111 -2.64 -19.80 3.17
C ARG A 111 -3.06 -18.61 2.31
N ASN A 112 -2.57 -18.49 1.10
CA ASN A 112 -2.87 -17.36 0.22
C ASN A 112 -3.82 -17.77 -0.90
N VAL A 113 -5.05 -18.18 -0.53
CA VAL A 113 -6.08 -18.53 -1.50
C VAL A 113 -7.00 -17.33 -1.72
N TRP A 114 -7.00 -16.80 -2.93
CA TRP A 114 -7.90 -15.75 -3.36
C TRP A 114 -8.87 -16.29 -4.41
N HIS A 115 -10.16 -16.29 -4.12
CA HIS A 115 -11.20 -16.90 -4.96
C HIS A 115 -10.87 -18.32 -5.47
N GLY A 116 -10.31 -19.16 -4.58
CA GLY A 116 -9.94 -20.54 -4.92
C GLY A 116 -8.61 -20.69 -5.67
N GLN A 117 -7.90 -19.61 -5.93
CA GLN A 117 -6.58 -19.61 -6.56
C GLN A 117 -5.48 -19.24 -5.58
N GLN A 118 -4.33 -19.90 -5.67
CA GLN A 118 -3.17 -19.52 -4.87
C GLN A 118 -2.53 -18.25 -5.45
N VAL A 119 -2.57 -17.16 -4.69
CA VAL A 119 -2.00 -15.88 -5.07
C VAL A 119 -1.00 -15.44 -4.01
N CYS A 120 0.22 -15.16 -4.42
CA CYS A 120 1.23 -14.51 -3.61
C CYS A 120 1.63 -13.19 -4.28
N GLU A 121 1.52 -12.11 -3.53
CA GLU A 121 1.79 -10.78 -4.04
C GLU A 121 2.82 -10.04 -3.19
N ASN A 122 3.62 -9.24 -3.86
CA ASN A 122 4.41 -8.18 -3.26
C ASN A 122 4.27 -6.95 -4.15
N ILE A 123 3.40 -6.02 -3.74
CA ILE A 123 3.08 -4.81 -4.49
C ILE A 123 3.41 -3.61 -3.60
N ALA A 124 4.42 -2.84 -4.00
CA ALA A 124 4.83 -1.63 -3.30
C ALA A 124 4.47 -0.39 -4.12
N TYR A 125 3.73 0.53 -3.49
CA TYR A 125 3.38 1.82 -4.07
C TYR A 125 4.21 2.94 -3.45
N GLU A 126 4.81 3.77 -4.31
CA GLU A 126 5.45 5.04 -3.97
C GLU A 126 4.63 6.15 -4.63
N ILE A 127 3.99 6.98 -3.82
CA ILE A 127 3.05 8.00 -4.29
C ILE A 127 3.47 9.36 -3.77
N THR A 128 3.47 10.36 -4.64
CA THR A 128 3.62 11.75 -4.22
C THR A 128 2.37 12.56 -4.58
N VAL A 129 1.94 13.40 -3.66
CA VAL A 129 0.80 14.30 -3.82
C VAL A 129 1.14 15.68 -3.23
N PRO A 130 0.42 16.75 -3.58
CA PRO A 130 0.62 18.04 -2.93
C PRO A 130 0.45 17.96 -1.41
N ALA A 131 1.25 18.71 -0.65
CA ALA A 131 1.24 18.66 0.81
C ALA A 131 -0.13 18.95 1.44
N GLU A 132 -0.89 19.88 0.86
CA GLU A 132 -2.16 20.38 1.40
C GLU A 132 -3.39 19.65 0.83
N VAL A 133 -3.19 18.64 -0.02
CA VAL A 133 -4.31 17.93 -0.66
C VAL A 133 -5.17 17.21 0.37
N ALA A 134 -6.50 17.23 0.16
CA ALA A 134 -7.39 16.34 0.88
C ALA A 134 -7.21 14.92 0.35
N LEU A 135 -6.62 14.05 1.16
CA LEU A 135 -6.24 12.69 0.79
C LEU A 135 -7.16 11.67 1.45
N ARG A 136 -7.65 10.72 0.66
CA ARG A 136 -8.34 9.52 1.13
C ARG A 136 -7.61 8.28 0.61
N VAL A 137 -7.32 7.33 1.51
CA VAL A 137 -6.63 6.08 1.19
C VAL A 137 -7.42 4.90 1.73
N TYR A 138 -7.63 3.91 0.89
CA TYR A 138 -8.25 2.65 1.28
C TYR A 138 -7.45 1.47 0.74
N THR A 139 -7.24 0.47 1.59
CA THR A 139 -6.58 -0.80 1.22
C THR A 139 -7.11 -1.98 2.03
N TYR A 140 -6.98 -3.19 1.50
CA TYR A 140 -7.33 -4.40 2.25
C TYR A 140 -6.17 -4.86 3.16
N SER A 141 -4.95 -4.97 2.62
CA SER A 141 -3.82 -5.58 3.35
C SER A 141 -2.58 -4.69 3.45
N GLY A 142 -2.53 -3.59 2.70
CA GLY A 142 -1.35 -2.73 2.62
C GLY A 142 -1.04 -2.00 3.92
N ASN A 143 0.23 -1.96 4.26
CA ASN A 143 0.76 -1.05 5.26
C ASN A 143 0.81 0.36 4.66
N VAL A 144 0.16 1.31 5.30
CA VAL A 144 0.06 2.71 4.84
C VAL A 144 1.00 3.60 5.64
N ASP A 145 1.94 4.24 4.97
CA ASP A 145 2.91 5.18 5.55
C ASP A 145 2.81 6.54 4.85
N ILE A 146 2.35 7.55 5.57
CA ILE A 146 2.11 8.92 5.07
C ILE A 146 3.02 9.90 5.79
N ALA A 147 3.76 10.70 5.03
CA ALA A 147 4.59 11.75 5.63
C ALA A 147 4.65 13.02 4.77
N GLY A 148 4.71 14.17 5.47
CA GLY A 148 4.87 15.48 4.85
C GLY A 148 3.60 16.14 4.39
N LEU A 149 2.43 15.50 4.57
CA LEU A 149 1.15 16.12 4.28
C LEU A 149 0.70 17.02 5.45
N THR A 150 -0.12 17.99 5.12
CA THR A 150 -0.67 19.01 6.03
C THR A 150 -2.16 19.27 5.79
N GLY A 151 -2.74 18.67 4.76
CA GLY A 151 -4.17 18.71 4.47
C GLY A 151 -4.96 17.62 5.22
N PRO A 152 -6.29 17.56 5.03
CA PRO A 152 -7.14 16.51 5.59
C PRO A 152 -6.71 15.12 5.10
N ILE A 153 -6.71 14.14 6.02
CA ILE A 153 -6.35 12.76 5.72
C ILE A 153 -7.43 11.82 6.24
N GLU A 154 -7.91 10.93 5.37
CA GLU A 154 -8.68 9.75 5.73
C GLU A 154 -7.94 8.52 5.23
N ALA A 155 -7.36 7.72 6.14
CA ALA A 155 -6.61 6.53 5.79
C ALA A 155 -7.17 5.29 6.49
N LYS A 156 -7.50 4.26 5.71
CA LYS A 156 -8.09 3.02 6.21
C LYS A 156 -7.41 1.79 5.61
N SER A 157 -6.96 0.89 6.47
CA SER A 157 -6.51 -0.46 6.12
C SER A 157 -7.34 -1.51 6.87
N LEU A 158 -7.66 -2.64 6.21
CA LEU A 158 -8.35 -3.73 6.92
C LEU A 158 -7.37 -4.60 7.71
N SER A 159 -6.18 -4.88 7.16
CA SER A 159 -5.21 -5.80 7.79
C SER A 159 -3.83 -5.19 8.01
N GLY A 160 -3.45 -4.11 7.32
CA GLY A 160 -2.18 -3.40 7.49
C GLY A 160 -2.26 -2.31 8.57
N PHE A 161 -1.11 -1.87 9.03
CA PHE A 161 -1.04 -0.69 9.89
C PHE A 161 -1.24 0.61 9.10
N VAL A 162 -1.63 1.68 9.82
CA VAL A 162 -1.68 3.05 9.28
C VAL A 162 -0.76 3.93 10.11
N ASP A 163 0.23 4.53 9.47
CA ASP A 163 1.24 5.37 10.09
C ASP A 163 1.30 6.75 9.43
N VAL A 164 1.10 7.79 10.22
CA VAL A 164 1.14 9.18 9.74
C VAL A 164 2.17 9.97 10.54
N ALA A 165 3.19 10.48 9.85
CA ALA A 165 4.15 11.43 10.40
C ALA A 165 3.68 12.86 10.14
N TRP A 166 3.14 13.50 11.20
CA TRP A 166 2.53 14.83 11.17
C TRP A 166 3.46 15.92 11.75
N PRO A 167 3.51 17.14 11.18
CA PRO A 167 4.30 18.23 11.73
C PRO A 167 3.80 18.61 13.13
N ALA A 168 4.68 18.60 14.15
CA ALA A 168 4.30 18.88 15.53
C ALA A 168 3.77 20.29 15.77
N ALA A 169 4.18 21.26 14.95
CA ALA A 169 3.73 22.66 15.06
C ALA A 169 2.39 22.92 14.37
N GLN A 170 1.86 21.95 13.63
CA GLN A 170 0.61 22.09 12.90
C GLN A 170 -0.55 21.46 13.68
N GLY A 171 -1.63 22.22 13.86
CA GLY A 171 -2.85 21.74 14.46
C GLY A 171 -3.52 20.64 13.63
N ALA A 172 -4.29 19.77 14.31
CA ALA A 172 -5.12 18.75 13.68
C ALA A 172 -6.29 18.38 14.57
N GLU A 173 -7.42 18.02 13.96
CA GLU A 173 -8.50 17.25 14.59
C GLU A 173 -8.27 15.78 14.32
N LEU A 174 -8.32 14.94 15.36
CA LEU A 174 -7.92 13.55 15.28
C LEU A 174 -9.08 12.60 15.54
N ALA A 175 -9.20 11.59 14.70
CA ALA A 175 -10.09 10.44 14.89
C ALA A 175 -9.29 9.15 14.59
N LEU A 176 -8.75 8.53 15.64
CA LEU A 176 -7.88 7.35 15.53
C LEU A 176 -8.64 6.12 15.98
N LYS A 177 -8.68 5.07 15.16
CA LYS A 177 -9.48 3.87 15.44
C LYS A 177 -8.73 2.60 15.05
N THR A 178 -8.79 1.62 15.94
CA THR A 178 -8.45 0.24 15.63
C THR A 178 -9.44 -0.72 16.29
N ILE A 179 -9.55 -1.94 15.79
CA ILE A 179 -10.43 -2.96 16.39
C ILE A 179 -9.62 -3.94 17.22
N THR A 180 -8.53 -4.50 16.70
CA THR A 180 -7.70 -5.49 17.39
C THR A 180 -6.28 -5.03 17.68
N GLY A 181 -5.84 -3.91 17.09
CA GLY A 181 -4.54 -3.30 17.31
C GLY A 181 -4.54 -2.23 18.41
N GLU A 182 -3.48 -1.47 18.46
CA GLU A 182 -3.27 -0.37 19.39
C GLU A 182 -3.04 0.96 18.65
N VAL A 183 -3.27 2.08 19.36
CA VAL A 183 -2.98 3.42 18.85
C VAL A 183 -1.75 3.96 19.54
N TYR A 184 -0.74 4.32 18.78
CA TYR A 184 0.53 4.86 19.25
C TYR A 184 0.71 6.31 18.81
N THR A 185 1.14 7.16 19.71
CA THR A 185 1.48 8.55 19.43
C THR A 185 2.61 9.04 20.32
N ASP A 186 3.47 9.90 19.78
CA ASP A 186 4.46 10.70 20.50
C ASP A 186 4.12 12.20 20.45
N GLN A 187 2.89 12.53 19.99
CA GLN A 187 2.34 13.89 19.95
C GLN A 187 1.63 14.22 21.26
N ASP A 188 1.63 15.49 21.62
CA ASP A 188 0.89 16.00 22.79
C ASP A 188 -0.56 16.31 22.39
N ILE A 189 -1.42 15.29 22.46
CA ILE A 189 -2.80 15.35 22.01
C ILE A 189 -3.74 15.60 23.18
N ALA A 190 -4.58 16.63 23.08
CA ALA A 190 -5.70 16.84 24.00
C ALA A 190 -6.87 15.91 23.62
N PHE A 191 -6.94 14.74 24.27
CA PHE A 191 -8.00 13.76 24.01
C PHE A 191 -9.34 14.21 24.61
N SER A 192 -10.39 14.21 23.79
CA SER A 192 -11.78 14.51 24.18
C SER A 192 -12.58 13.25 24.56
N SER A 193 -12.10 12.07 24.18
CA SER A 193 -12.71 10.79 24.54
C SER A 193 -11.64 9.83 25.02
N VAL A 194 -11.81 9.30 26.23
CA VAL A 194 -10.99 8.19 26.75
C VAL A 194 -11.78 6.91 26.56
N PRO A 195 -11.17 5.82 26.03
CA PRO A 195 -11.86 4.56 25.87
C PRO A 195 -12.43 4.07 27.20
N LYS A 196 -13.69 3.62 27.23
CA LYS A 196 -14.22 2.90 28.39
C LYS A 196 -13.40 1.62 28.57
N LYS A 197 -13.00 1.33 29.82
CA LYS A 197 -12.13 0.21 30.22
C LYS A 197 -12.54 -1.19 29.72
N ASN A 198 -13.72 -1.34 29.10
CA ASN A 198 -14.29 -2.60 28.62
C ASN A 198 -14.98 -2.41 27.25
N ALA A 199 -14.34 -1.77 26.29
CA ALA A 199 -14.85 -1.76 24.93
C ALA A 199 -14.81 -3.20 24.37
N VAL A 200 -15.98 -3.79 24.10
CA VAL A 200 -16.11 -5.17 23.60
C VAL A 200 -15.60 -5.29 22.16
N VAL A 201 -15.60 -4.21 21.40
CA VAL A 201 -15.13 -4.15 20.01
C VAL A 201 -14.48 -2.82 19.74
N GLY A 202 -13.14 -2.81 19.64
CA GLY A 202 -12.37 -1.67 19.23
C GLY A 202 -12.65 -0.36 19.99
N TYR A 203 -11.82 0.62 19.79
CA TYR A 203 -12.08 1.95 20.36
C TYR A 203 -11.69 3.04 19.36
N GLN A 204 -12.37 4.17 19.43
CA GLN A 204 -12.01 5.37 18.70
C GLN A 204 -11.54 6.45 19.68
N LEU A 205 -10.33 6.92 19.48
CA LEU A 205 -9.78 8.08 20.16
C LEU A 205 -10.10 9.33 19.34
N ARG A 206 -10.63 10.35 20.00
CA ARG A 206 -10.81 11.68 19.41
C ARG A 206 -10.04 12.69 20.25
N GLY A 207 -9.44 13.65 19.57
CA GLY A 207 -8.67 14.70 20.22
C GLY A 207 -8.25 15.78 19.27
N THR A 208 -7.52 16.75 19.79
CA THR A 208 -6.96 17.86 19.01
C THR A 208 -5.48 18.00 19.30
N LEU A 209 -4.71 18.33 18.28
CA LEU A 209 -3.32 18.74 18.37
C LEU A 209 -3.25 20.24 18.10
N GLN A 210 -2.57 21.01 18.96
CA GLN A 210 -2.39 22.47 18.80
C GLN A 210 -3.70 23.25 18.57
N GLY A 211 -4.77 22.81 19.25
CA GLY A 211 -6.06 23.50 19.21
C GLY A 211 -7.03 22.97 18.15
N SER A 212 -6.77 23.23 16.88
CA SER A 212 -7.61 22.76 15.77
C SER A 212 -6.83 22.74 14.48
N GLY A 213 -7.40 22.12 13.44
CA GLY A 213 -6.78 22.02 12.11
C GLY A 213 -7.54 21.08 11.20
N PRO A 214 -6.93 20.60 10.12
CA PRO A 214 -7.56 19.63 9.25
C PRO A 214 -7.86 18.32 9.98
N LEU A 215 -8.94 17.65 9.57
CA LEU A 215 -9.31 16.34 10.11
C LEU A 215 -8.33 15.27 9.62
N VAL A 216 -7.75 14.53 10.56
CA VAL A 216 -6.92 13.34 10.30
C VAL A 216 -7.63 12.14 10.91
N GLN A 217 -8.25 11.35 10.05
CA GLN A 217 -8.96 10.13 10.43
C GLN A 217 -8.16 8.91 10.00
N LEU A 218 -7.74 8.10 10.97
CA LEU A 218 -6.93 6.90 10.74
C LEU A 218 -7.65 5.68 11.29
N GLU A 219 -7.77 4.63 10.48
CA GLU A 219 -8.42 3.39 10.87
C GLU A 219 -7.60 2.18 10.42
N SER A 220 -7.32 1.26 11.35
CA SER A 220 -6.92 -0.10 11.03
C SER A 220 -7.88 -1.07 11.70
N ILE A 221 -8.29 -2.14 11.00
CA ILE A 221 -9.18 -3.13 11.63
C ILE A 221 -8.36 -4.14 12.43
N SER A 222 -7.33 -4.73 11.84
CA SER A 222 -6.59 -5.86 12.44
C SER A 222 -5.16 -5.51 12.86
N ASN A 223 -4.76 -4.25 12.79
CA ASN A 223 -3.40 -3.82 13.11
C ASN A 223 -3.40 -2.43 13.77
N ASP A 224 -2.21 -1.90 14.00
CA ASP A 224 -1.98 -0.68 14.76
C ASP A 224 -2.20 0.60 13.95
N VAL A 225 -2.44 1.69 14.66
CA VAL A 225 -2.49 3.04 14.14
C VAL A 225 -1.40 3.87 14.81
N TYR A 226 -0.56 4.51 14.01
CA TYR A 226 0.52 5.39 14.48
C TYR A 226 0.26 6.82 14.03
N PHE A 227 0.28 7.76 14.95
CA PHE A 227 0.26 9.19 14.67
C PHE A 227 1.46 9.84 15.35
N ARG A 228 2.51 10.13 14.58
CA ARG A 228 3.84 10.43 15.12
C ARG A 228 4.32 11.82 14.72
N LYS A 229 5.26 12.37 15.50
CA LYS A 229 5.99 13.59 15.11
C LYS A 229 6.80 13.33 13.85
N ARG A 230 6.68 14.22 12.89
CA ARG A 230 7.60 14.25 11.76
C ARG A 230 8.97 14.70 12.25
N LYS A 231 9.96 13.86 12.03
CA LYS A 231 11.38 14.18 12.27
C LYS A 231 11.94 15.09 11.16
#